data_98960a220786a365d24f7346731fb21a
#
_entry.id   98960a220786a365d24f7346731fb21a
#
_cell.length_a   1.000
_cell.length_b   1.000
_cell.length_c   1.000
_cell.angle_alpha   90.00
_cell.angle_beta   90.00
_cell.angle_gamma   90.00
#
_symmetry.space_group_name_H-M   'P 1'
#
loop_
_entity.id
_entity.type
_entity.pdbx_description
1 polymer ?
#
loop_
_entity_poly.entity_id
_entity_poly.type
_entity_poly.pdbx_seq_one_letter_code
_entity_poly.pdbx_strand_id
1 'polypeptide(L)'
;YPMNISNPNHNRKALVIFSGGQDSTTCLIQAIAEYGVENVEAVTFQYGQRHAIELEKARWIAKDLGVKQTLIDTSVIKSITHNALMDANTNIEQKDGELPNTFVDGRNALFLLYAAIYAKGQGINDIITGVCETDFSGYPDCRDVFIKSMNVTLNLAMDYPFNLKTPLMYLTKAQTWALADELGALDYIRHHTHTCYEGVEGGCGECPSCKLRDKGLLEYLATKVKA
;
A
#
# COMPACT_ATOMS: atom_id res chain seq x y z
N TYR A 1 -1.47 31.41 13.86
CA TYR A 1 -0.60 31.71 12.70
C TYR A 1 -0.40 30.43 11.92
N PRO A 2 -0.86 30.31 10.67
CA PRO A 2 -0.48 29.18 9.83
C PRO A 2 0.99 29.39 9.44
N MET A 3 1.86 28.48 9.88
CA MET A 3 3.21 28.43 9.36
C MET A 3 3.11 28.04 7.89
N ASN A 4 3.40 28.98 7.02
CA ASN A 4 3.55 28.77 5.57
C ASN A 4 4.89 28.06 5.38
N ILE A 5 4.93 26.75 5.65
CA ILE A 5 6.04 25.91 5.26
C ILE A 5 5.90 25.74 3.75
N SER A 6 6.68 26.49 2.99
CA SER A 6 6.82 26.25 1.55
C SER A 6 7.31 24.83 1.38
N ASN A 7 6.41 23.92 1.03
CA ASN A 7 6.73 22.51 0.81
C ASN A 7 7.64 22.43 -0.43
N PRO A 8 8.89 21.96 -0.33
CA PRO A 8 9.84 21.94 -1.44
C PRO A 8 9.39 21.05 -2.61
N ASN A 9 8.36 20.25 -2.42
CA ASN A 9 7.86 19.30 -3.43
C ASN A 9 6.63 19.78 -4.20
N HIS A 10 6.12 20.99 -3.97
CA HIS A 10 4.91 21.51 -4.66
C HIS A 10 4.96 21.50 -6.20
N ASN A 11 6.14 21.37 -6.80
CA ASN A 11 6.32 21.27 -8.26
C ASN A 11 6.62 19.83 -8.73
N ARG A 12 6.65 18.86 -7.83
CA ARG A 12 6.92 17.45 -8.16
C ARG A 12 5.61 16.66 -8.08
N LYS A 13 5.51 15.66 -8.93
CA LYS A 13 4.37 14.73 -8.92
C LYS A 13 4.77 13.42 -8.26
N ALA A 14 3.81 12.77 -7.63
CA ALA A 14 3.97 11.44 -7.05
C ALA A 14 2.87 10.50 -7.53
N LEU A 15 3.24 9.23 -7.73
CA LEU A 15 2.34 8.13 -7.99
C LEU A 15 2.31 7.20 -6.79
N VAL A 16 1.14 6.91 -6.26
CA VAL A 16 0.97 5.99 -5.14
C VAL A 16 0.40 4.67 -5.64
N ILE A 17 1.08 3.55 -5.32
CA ILE A 17 0.50 2.21 -5.49
C ILE A 17 -0.53 2.02 -4.37
N PHE A 18 -1.79 1.94 -4.76
CA PHE A 18 -2.92 2.13 -3.86
C PHE A 18 -3.91 0.96 -3.92
N SER A 19 -4.11 0.27 -2.80
CA SER A 19 -5.03 -0.86 -2.68
C SER A 19 -6.31 -0.57 -1.89
N GLY A 20 -6.39 0.58 -1.22
CA GLY A 20 -7.48 0.90 -0.29
C GLY A 20 -7.33 0.29 1.11
N GLY A 21 -6.22 -0.39 1.37
CA GLY A 21 -5.85 -0.88 2.71
C GLY A 21 -5.22 0.20 3.58
N GLN A 22 -5.02 -0.13 4.87
CA GLN A 22 -4.45 0.78 5.86
C GLN A 22 -3.14 1.44 5.39
N ASP A 23 -2.17 0.63 4.98
CA ASP A 23 -0.81 1.10 4.69
C ASP A 23 -0.78 2.00 3.45
N SER A 24 -1.39 1.55 2.36
CA SER A 24 -1.45 2.33 1.12
C SER A 24 -2.27 3.61 1.26
N THR A 25 -3.30 3.62 2.11
CA THR A 25 -4.09 4.82 2.40
C THR A 25 -3.30 5.81 3.25
N THR A 26 -2.53 5.32 4.23
CA THR A 26 -1.61 6.17 5.01
C THR A 26 -0.59 6.82 4.09
N CYS A 27 0.02 6.07 3.17
CA CYS A 27 0.94 6.60 2.16
C CYS A 27 0.27 7.62 1.24
N LEU A 28 -0.99 7.39 0.83
CA LEU A 28 -1.72 8.30 -0.05
C LEU A 28 -1.98 9.64 0.65
N ILE A 29 -2.44 9.61 1.90
CA ILE A 29 -2.70 10.82 2.68
C ILE A 29 -1.40 11.58 2.97
N GLN A 30 -0.31 10.87 3.28
CA GLN A 30 1.01 11.47 3.44
C GLN A 30 1.50 12.13 2.14
N ALA A 31 1.31 11.47 1.00
CA ALA A 31 1.67 12.04 -0.31
C ALA A 31 0.86 13.31 -0.62
N ILE A 32 -0.44 13.31 -0.31
CA ILE A 32 -1.28 14.51 -0.47
C ILE A 32 -0.75 15.67 0.38
N ALA A 33 -0.36 15.41 1.63
CA ALA A 33 0.22 16.42 2.51
C ALA A 33 1.58 16.94 2.01
N GLU A 34 2.39 16.06 1.40
CA GLU A 34 3.73 16.41 0.92
C GLU A 34 3.73 17.11 -0.43
N TYR A 35 2.91 16.66 -1.39
CA TYR A 35 2.95 17.11 -2.79
C TYR A 35 1.78 18.03 -3.18
N GLY A 36 0.70 18.04 -2.40
CA GLY A 36 -0.59 18.61 -2.81
C GLY A 36 -1.42 17.62 -3.62
N VAL A 37 -2.74 17.61 -3.43
CA VAL A 37 -3.65 16.64 -4.05
C VAL A 37 -3.60 16.68 -5.58
N GLU A 38 -3.40 17.85 -6.16
CA GLU A 38 -3.28 18.07 -7.61
C GLU A 38 -2.04 17.44 -8.23
N ASN A 39 -1.04 17.11 -7.44
CA ASN A 39 0.24 16.52 -7.85
C ASN A 39 0.35 15.03 -7.50
N VAL A 40 -0.72 14.43 -6.94
CA VAL A 40 -0.74 13.02 -6.56
C VAL A 40 -1.69 12.25 -7.46
N GLU A 41 -1.19 11.16 -8.05
CA GLU A 41 -2.00 10.18 -8.75
C GLU A 41 -1.90 8.83 -8.03
N ALA A 42 -2.91 7.99 -8.19
CA ALA A 42 -2.95 6.64 -7.65
C ALA A 42 -3.11 5.60 -8.76
N VAL A 43 -2.41 4.47 -8.63
CA VAL A 43 -2.69 3.28 -9.44
C VAL A 43 -3.15 2.15 -8.53
N THR A 44 -4.21 1.47 -8.94
CA THR A 44 -4.77 0.31 -8.25
C THR A 44 -4.74 -0.88 -9.20
N PHE A 45 -4.21 -2.01 -8.72
CA PHE A 45 -4.06 -3.22 -9.53
C PHE A 45 -5.23 -4.17 -9.29
N GLN A 46 -5.85 -4.58 -10.38
CA GLN A 46 -6.82 -5.66 -10.41
C GLN A 46 -6.10 -6.92 -10.88
N TYR A 47 -5.70 -7.77 -9.94
CA TYR A 47 -4.98 -9.02 -10.23
C TYR A 47 -5.85 -10.28 -10.06
N GLY A 48 -7.18 -10.07 -10.02
CA GLY A 48 -8.14 -11.13 -9.81
C GLY A 48 -8.23 -11.56 -8.35
N GLN A 49 -8.03 -10.61 -7.43
CA GLN A 49 -8.26 -10.81 -6.00
C GLN A 49 -9.64 -11.38 -5.73
N ARG A 50 -9.72 -12.15 -4.66
CA ARG A 50 -10.88 -12.95 -4.24
C ARG A 50 -12.14 -12.12 -4.01
N HIS A 51 -11.99 -10.88 -3.51
CA HIS A 51 -13.11 -10.04 -3.10
C HIS A 51 -13.09 -8.68 -3.83
N ALA A 52 -14.26 -8.30 -4.36
CA ALA A 52 -14.44 -7.02 -5.05
C ALA A 52 -14.39 -5.82 -4.08
N ILE A 53 -14.66 -6.04 -2.79
CA ILE A 53 -14.74 -4.98 -1.77
C ILE A 53 -13.45 -4.14 -1.68
N GLU A 54 -12.28 -4.74 -1.90
CA GLU A 54 -11.00 -4.02 -1.91
C GLU A 54 -10.99 -2.92 -3.00
N LEU A 55 -11.39 -3.30 -4.22
CA LEU A 55 -11.45 -2.36 -5.35
C LEU A 55 -12.51 -1.28 -5.15
N GLU A 56 -13.65 -1.62 -4.56
CA GLU A 56 -14.70 -0.67 -4.25
C GLU A 56 -14.25 0.36 -3.21
N LYS A 57 -13.61 -0.10 -2.12
CA LYS A 57 -13.03 0.78 -1.10
C LYS A 57 -11.94 1.67 -1.67
N ALA A 58 -11.03 1.12 -2.50
CA ALA A 58 -10.00 1.91 -3.16
C ALA A 58 -10.60 3.01 -4.05
N ARG A 59 -11.63 2.70 -4.83
CA ARG A 59 -12.32 3.69 -5.68
C ARG A 59 -12.99 4.78 -4.85
N TRP A 60 -13.68 4.36 -3.79
CA TRP A 60 -14.37 5.31 -2.92
C TRP A 60 -13.39 6.25 -2.23
N ILE A 61 -12.31 5.75 -1.63
CA ILE A 61 -11.28 6.55 -0.95
C ILE A 61 -10.60 7.52 -1.93
N ALA A 62 -10.18 7.05 -3.11
CA ALA A 62 -9.53 7.92 -4.10
C ALA A 62 -10.44 9.06 -4.53
N LYS A 63 -11.74 8.78 -4.75
CA LYS A 63 -12.75 9.79 -5.07
C LYS A 63 -12.96 10.77 -3.93
N ASP A 64 -13.10 10.29 -2.70
CA ASP A 64 -13.34 11.09 -1.50
C ASP A 64 -12.16 12.03 -1.21
N LEU A 65 -10.93 11.56 -1.39
CA LEU A 65 -9.70 12.36 -1.25
C LEU A 65 -9.39 13.24 -2.46
N GLY A 66 -10.17 13.16 -3.53
CA GLY A 66 -9.99 13.96 -4.75
C GLY A 66 -8.77 13.57 -5.59
N VAL A 67 -8.28 12.33 -5.47
CA VAL A 67 -7.09 11.83 -6.18
C VAL A 67 -7.49 11.14 -7.47
N LYS A 68 -6.80 11.48 -8.57
CA LYS A 68 -6.94 10.77 -9.84
C LYS A 68 -6.44 9.33 -9.69
N GLN A 69 -7.33 8.36 -9.88
CA GLN A 69 -7.03 6.93 -9.80
C GLN A 69 -7.10 6.27 -11.17
N THR A 70 -6.08 5.46 -11.48
CA THR A 70 -6.06 4.58 -12.65
C THR A 70 -6.08 3.12 -12.19
N LEU A 71 -6.99 2.34 -12.78
CA LEU A 71 -7.05 0.89 -12.56
C LEU A 71 -6.24 0.19 -13.66
N ILE A 72 -5.35 -0.70 -13.25
CA ILE A 72 -4.53 -1.51 -14.15
C ILE A 72 -4.91 -2.98 -13.96
N ASP A 73 -5.38 -3.60 -15.02
CA ASP A 73 -5.70 -5.04 -15.00
C ASP A 73 -4.43 -5.88 -15.16
N THR A 74 -4.12 -6.65 -14.14
CA THR A 74 -3.01 -7.60 -14.10
C THR A 74 -3.51 -9.03 -13.85
N SER A 75 -4.78 -9.29 -14.12
CA SER A 75 -5.45 -10.58 -13.84
C SER A 75 -4.83 -11.77 -14.59
N VAL A 76 -4.04 -11.51 -15.64
CA VAL A 76 -3.25 -12.54 -16.35
C VAL A 76 -2.36 -13.36 -15.41
N ILE A 77 -1.95 -12.81 -14.28
CA ILE A 77 -1.16 -13.53 -13.28
C ILE A 77 -1.87 -14.78 -12.76
N LYS A 78 -3.21 -14.81 -12.75
CA LYS A 78 -3.99 -15.98 -12.38
C LYS A 78 -3.76 -17.19 -13.28
N SER A 79 -3.39 -16.97 -14.53
CA SER A 79 -3.15 -18.07 -15.48
C SER A 79 -1.84 -18.81 -15.25
N ILE A 80 -0.94 -18.23 -14.44
CA ILE A 80 0.43 -18.74 -14.24
C ILE A 80 0.77 -18.98 -12.76
N THR A 81 -0.11 -18.63 -11.82
CA THR A 81 0.11 -18.86 -10.38
C THR A 81 -1.18 -19.24 -9.67
N HIS A 82 -1.05 -20.01 -8.59
CA HIS A 82 -2.14 -20.44 -7.72
C HIS A 82 -1.80 -20.10 -6.27
N ASN A 83 -2.67 -19.38 -5.58
CA ASN A 83 -2.53 -19.08 -4.13
C ASN A 83 -3.87 -18.72 -3.49
N ALA A 84 -3.89 -18.67 -2.15
CA ALA A 84 -5.11 -18.47 -1.38
C ALA A 84 -5.78 -17.10 -1.56
N LEU A 85 -5.06 -16.06 -2.00
CA LEU A 85 -5.66 -14.75 -2.26
C LEU A 85 -6.44 -14.70 -3.58
N MET A 86 -6.17 -15.64 -4.49
CA MET A 86 -6.79 -15.67 -5.82
C MET A 86 -7.77 -16.82 -6.00
N ASP A 87 -7.69 -17.85 -5.17
CA ASP A 87 -8.56 -19.02 -5.20
C ASP A 87 -9.49 -19.05 -3.97
N ALA A 88 -10.79 -18.87 -4.23
CA ALA A 88 -11.82 -18.86 -3.19
C ALA A 88 -11.95 -20.20 -2.43
N ASN A 89 -11.46 -21.29 -2.98
CA ASN A 89 -11.54 -22.63 -2.39
C ASN A 89 -10.32 -23.00 -1.54
N THR A 90 -9.30 -22.14 -1.51
CA THR A 90 -8.08 -22.39 -0.73
C THR A 90 -8.13 -21.64 0.59
N ASN A 91 -7.99 -22.36 1.70
CA ASN A 91 -7.91 -21.74 3.02
C ASN A 91 -6.65 -20.91 3.16
N ILE A 92 -6.75 -19.78 3.88
CA ILE A 92 -5.60 -18.93 4.21
C ILE A 92 -4.85 -19.60 5.35
N GLU A 93 -3.61 -20.02 5.10
CA GLU A 93 -2.75 -20.71 6.05
C GLU A 93 -1.35 -20.11 6.05
N GLN A 94 -0.73 -20.10 7.21
CA GLN A 94 0.69 -19.79 7.37
C GLN A 94 1.31 -20.83 8.29
N LYS A 95 2.28 -21.58 7.78
CA LYS A 95 3.05 -22.54 8.55
C LYS A 95 4.36 -21.91 9.03
N ASP A 96 4.80 -22.29 10.22
CA ASP A 96 6.06 -21.80 10.77
C ASP A 96 7.24 -22.13 9.84
N GLY A 97 8.01 -21.09 9.48
CA GLY A 97 9.19 -21.23 8.63
C GLY A 97 8.91 -21.30 7.12
N GLU A 98 7.66 -21.29 6.69
CA GLU A 98 7.25 -21.24 5.27
C GLU A 98 6.69 -19.88 4.89
N LEU A 99 6.74 -19.53 3.59
CA LEU A 99 6.03 -18.37 3.10
C LEU A 99 4.52 -18.58 3.24
N PRO A 100 3.74 -17.55 3.63
CA PRO A 100 2.29 -17.65 3.66
C PRO A 100 1.73 -18.05 2.29
N ASN A 101 0.70 -18.89 2.26
CA ASN A 101 0.05 -19.29 1.01
C ASN A 101 -0.74 -18.15 0.33
N THR A 102 -0.78 -16.98 0.98
CA THR A 102 -1.24 -15.70 0.42
C THR A 102 -0.16 -14.97 -0.41
N PHE A 103 1.09 -15.45 -0.36
CA PHE A 103 2.16 -14.89 -1.17
C PHE A 103 1.94 -15.22 -2.64
N VAL A 104 1.96 -14.18 -3.48
CA VAL A 104 1.86 -14.30 -4.95
C VAL A 104 3.23 -13.99 -5.53
N ASP A 105 3.90 -15.03 -6.05
CA ASP A 105 5.24 -14.91 -6.61
C ASP A 105 5.33 -13.77 -7.62
N GLY A 106 6.27 -12.84 -7.39
CA GLY A 106 6.57 -11.74 -8.29
C GLY A 106 5.50 -10.63 -8.36
N ARG A 107 4.45 -10.68 -7.53
CA ARG A 107 3.35 -9.70 -7.62
C ARG A 107 3.83 -8.26 -7.42
N ASN A 108 4.64 -7.99 -6.40
CA ASN A 108 5.12 -6.62 -6.16
C ASN A 108 6.11 -6.18 -7.25
N ALA A 109 6.93 -7.09 -7.79
CA ALA A 109 7.79 -6.78 -8.94
C ALA A 109 6.95 -6.36 -10.16
N LEU A 110 5.88 -7.09 -10.44
CA LEU A 110 4.95 -6.77 -11.53
C LEU A 110 4.27 -5.41 -11.30
N PHE A 111 3.78 -5.16 -10.09
CA PHE A 111 3.12 -3.89 -9.75
C PHE A 111 4.07 -2.70 -9.89
N LEU A 112 5.30 -2.82 -9.40
CA LEU A 112 6.32 -1.78 -9.54
C LEU A 112 6.69 -1.52 -11.00
N LEU A 113 6.79 -2.56 -11.82
CA LEU A 113 7.05 -2.43 -13.26
C LEU A 113 5.92 -1.67 -13.97
N TYR A 114 4.67 -2.06 -13.77
CA TYR A 114 3.53 -1.37 -14.37
C TYR A 114 3.36 0.06 -13.85
N ALA A 115 3.56 0.27 -12.54
CA ALA A 115 3.54 1.61 -11.96
C ALA A 115 4.61 2.51 -12.59
N ALA A 116 5.83 2.00 -12.81
CA ALA A 116 6.90 2.75 -13.44
C ALA A 116 6.61 3.09 -14.91
N ILE A 117 6.04 2.14 -15.68
CA ILE A 117 5.61 2.40 -17.06
C ILE A 117 4.57 3.52 -17.09
N TYR A 118 3.57 3.45 -16.21
CA TYR A 118 2.55 4.49 -16.08
C TYR A 118 3.18 5.84 -15.68
N ALA A 119 4.00 5.84 -14.63
CA ALA A 119 4.64 7.05 -14.09
C ALA A 119 5.48 7.78 -15.16
N LYS A 120 6.29 7.03 -15.92
CA LYS A 120 7.08 7.61 -17.03
C LYS A 120 6.19 8.27 -18.05
N GLY A 121 5.06 7.65 -18.43
CA GLY A 121 4.08 8.21 -19.38
C GLY A 121 3.42 9.50 -18.87
N GLN A 122 3.33 9.70 -17.55
CA GLN A 122 2.80 10.89 -16.90
C GLN A 122 3.88 11.91 -16.49
N GLY A 123 5.15 11.64 -16.73
CA GLY A 123 6.26 12.49 -16.30
C GLY A 123 6.46 12.48 -14.78
N ILE A 124 6.16 11.37 -14.10
CA ILE A 124 6.27 11.21 -12.66
C ILE A 124 7.54 10.42 -12.33
N ASN A 125 8.36 10.94 -11.40
CA ASN A 125 9.57 10.27 -10.94
C ASN A 125 9.37 9.54 -9.61
N ASP A 126 8.60 10.11 -8.70
CA ASP A 126 8.39 9.56 -7.35
C ASP A 126 7.25 8.53 -7.36
N ILE A 127 7.56 7.29 -7.03
CA ILE A 127 6.59 6.21 -6.88
C ILE A 127 6.61 5.76 -5.43
N ILE A 128 5.44 5.79 -4.79
CA ILE A 128 5.27 5.50 -3.36
C ILE A 128 4.52 4.18 -3.20
N THR A 129 5.06 3.30 -2.38
CA THR A 129 4.41 2.03 -2.02
C THR A 129 4.44 1.80 -0.51
N GLY A 130 3.37 1.24 0.03
CA GLY A 130 3.19 0.96 1.46
C GLY A 130 3.79 -0.36 1.93
N VAL A 131 4.80 -0.90 1.22
CA VAL A 131 5.49 -2.11 1.67
C VAL A 131 6.28 -1.85 2.94
N CYS A 132 6.40 -2.89 3.76
CA CYS A 132 7.01 -2.84 5.08
C CYS A 132 7.77 -4.15 5.35
N GLU A 133 8.99 -4.04 5.84
CA GLU A 133 9.83 -5.20 6.18
C GLU A 133 9.55 -5.72 7.59
N THR A 134 9.05 -4.86 8.47
CA THR A 134 8.74 -5.19 9.87
C THR A 134 7.42 -5.95 10.05
N ASP A 135 6.54 -5.93 9.05
CA ASP A 135 5.34 -6.75 9.06
C ASP A 135 5.72 -8.23 8.93
N PHE A 136 5.21 -9.05 9.82
CA PHE A 136 5.47 -10.49 9.89
C PHE A 136 4.96 -11.31 8.69
N SER A 137 4.54 -10.65 7.61
CA SER A 137 4.12 -11.34 6.39
C SER A 137 5.25 -12.17 5.76
N GLY A 138 6.52 -11.78 6.00
CA GLY A 138 7.69 -12.51 5.52
C GLY A 138 7.86 -12.45 3.99
N TYR A 139 7.11 -11.62 3.30
CA TYR A 139 7.16 -11.55 1.83
C TYR A 139 8.50 -11.00 1.36
N PRO A 140 9.26 -11.77 0.55
CA PRO A 140 10.58 -11.36 0.08
C PRO A 140 10.54 -10.09 -0.76
N ASP A 141 9.44 -9.87 -1.49
CA ASP A 141 9.20 -8.72 -2.36
C ASP A 141 8.65 -7.47 -1.62
N CYS A 142 8.65 -7.50 -0.28
CA CYS A 142 8.42 -6.34 0.58
C CYS A 142 9.70 -5.83 1.26
N ARG A 143 10.84 -6.49 1.09
CA ARG A 143 12.11 -6.14 1.73
C ARG A 143 12.75 -4.92 1.11
N ASP A 144 13.44 -4.13 1.91
CA ASP A 144 14.15 -2.92 1.46
C ASP A 144 15.18 -3.23 0.36
N VAL A 145 15.93 -4.31 0.50
CA VAL A 145 16.91 -4.74 -0.51
C VAL A 145 16.26 -5.04 -1.86
N PHE A 146 15.06 -5.64 -1.86
CA PHE A 146 14.30 -5.87 -3.09
C PHE A 146 13.88 -4.54 -3.74
N ILE A 147 13.32 -3.61 -2.97
CA ILE A 147 12.89 -2.30 -3.48
C ILE A 147 14.06 -1.52 -4.05
N LYS A 148 15.22 -1.50 -3.38
CA LYS A 148 16.44 -0.85 -3.90
C LYS A 148 16.93 -1.47 -5.21
N SER A 149 16.95 -2.80 -5.28
CA SER A 149 17.30 -3.52 -6.50
C SER A 149 16.33 -3.22 -7.64
N MET A 150 15.03 -3.22 -7.34
CA MET A 150 13.99 -2.89 -8.32
C MET A 150 14.09 -1.45 -8.82
N ASN A 151 14.41 -0.50 -7.95
CA ASN A 151 14.62 0.90 -8.35
C ASN A 151 15.75 1.01 -9.39
N VAL A 152 16.88 0.37 -9.15
CA VAL A 152 18.00 0.33 -10.10
C VAL A 152 17.58 -0.33 -11.40
N THR A 153 16.90 -1.47 -11.32
CA THR A 153 16.42 -2.22 -12.49
C THR A 153 15.50 -1.37 -13.36
N LEU A 154 14.51 -0.69 -12.77
CA LEU A 154 13.58 0.16 -13.49
C LEU A 154 14.26 1.37 -14.14
N ASN A 155 15.22 1.99 -13.43
CA ASN A 155 15.96 3.12 -13.95
C ASN A 155 16.79 2.72 -15.18
N LEU A 156 17.47 1.58 -15.13
CA LEU A 156 18.26 1.06 -16.24
C LEU A 156 17.37 0.58 -17.40
N ALA A 157 16.28 -0.13 -17.09
CA ALA A 157 15.40 -0.69 -18.10
C ALA A 157 14.68 0.38 -18.94
N MET A 158 14.41 1.54 -18.35
CA MET A 158 13.60 2.59 -18.98
C MET A 158 14.36 3.88 -19.23
N ASP A 159 15.64 3.95 -18.88
CA ASP A 159 16.47 5.19 -18.95
C ASP A 159 15.69 6.39 -18.37
N TYR A 160 15.22 6.23 -17.12
CA TYR A 160 14.38 7.22 -16.47
C TYR A 160 14.63 7.24 -14.95
N PRO A 161 14.79 8.41 -14.32
CA PRO A 161 15.19 8.52 -12.91
C PRO A 161 14.00 8.33 -11.97
N PHE A 162 13.53 7.10 -11.82
CA PHE A 162 12.53 6.78 -10.80
C PHE A 162 13.15 6.82 -9.40
N ASN A 163 12.34 7.20 -8.43
CA ASN A 163 12.62 7.18 -7.02
C ASN A 163 11.51 6.40 -6.31
N LEU A 164 11.76 5.14 -5.98
CA LEU A 164 10.82 4.32 -5.22
C LEU A 164 10.89 4.71 -3.74
N LYS A 165 9.79 5.23 -3.22
CA LYS A 165 9.65 5.66 -1.83
C LYS A 165 8.83 4.65 -1.03
N THR A 166 9.34 4.28 0.12
CA THR A 166 8.75 3.29 1.03
C THR A 166 8.65 3.86 2.45
N PRO A 167 7.74 4.82 2.69
CA PRO A 167 7.71 5.55 3.96
C PRO A 167 7.44 4.67 5.18
N LEU A 168 6.87 3.48 4.97
CA LEU A 168 6.52 2.55 6.05
C LEU A 168 7.56 1.43 6.26
N MET A 169 8.65 1.38 5.47
CA MET A 169 9.56 0.23 5.37
C MET A 169 10.01 -0.32 6.72
N TYR A 170 10.34 0.55 7.67
CA TYR A 170 10.86 0.18 8.98
C TYR A 170 9.90 0.48 10.13
N LEU A 171 8.66 0.87 9.84
CA LEU A 171 7.66 1.15 10.85
C LEU A 171 6.97 -0.15 11.30
N THR A 172 6.77 -0.29 12.61
CA THR A 172 5.84 -1.28 13.14
C THR A 172 4.40 -0.89 12.83
N LYS A 173 3.47 -1.81 12.95
CA LYS A 173 2.05 -1.50 12.72
C LYS A 173 1.53 -0.42 13.69
N ALA A 174 2.02 -0.41 14.94
CA ALA A 174 1.71 0.66 15.90
C ALA A 174 2.25 2.02 15.44
N GLN A 175 3.47 2.05 14.89
CA GLN A 175 4.05 3.29 14.36
C GLN A 175 3.34 3.76 13.09
N THR A 176 2.84 2.85 12.25
CA THR A 176 1.98 3.22 11.10
C THR A 176 0.68 3.88 11.56
N TRP A 177 0.07 3.40 12.65
CA TRP A 177 -1.08 4.06 13.27
C TRP A 177 -0.72 5.42 13.87
N ALA A 178 0.46 5.56 14.50
CA ALA A 178 0.95 6.85 14.98
C ALA A 178 1.09 7.86 13.84
N LEU A 179 1.68 7.46 12.72
CA LEU A 179 1.79 8.29 11.51
C LEU A 179 0.41 8.70 10.98
N ALA A 180 -0.56 7.79 10.96
CA ALA A 180 -1.93 8.09 10.57
C ALA A 180 -2.57 9.17 11.46
N ASP A 181 -2.29 9.14 12.77
CA ASP A 181 -2.77 10.12 13.73
C ASP A 181 -2.06 11.48 13.59
N GLU A 182 -0.74 11.47 13.39
CA GLU A 182 0.04 12.69 13.09
C GLU A 182 -0.48 13.41 11.83
N LEU A 183 -0.94 12.65 10.84
CA LEU A 183 -1.58 13.16 9.63
C LEU A 183 -3.04 13.62 9.85
N GLY A 184 -3.59 13.47 11.08
CA GLY A 184 -5.00 13.76 11.37
C GLY A 184 -5.99 12.78 10.72
N ALA A 185 -5.54 11.61 10.31
CA ALA A 185 -6.30 10.64 9.51
C ALA A 185 -6.60 9.33 10.25
N LEU A 186 -6.34 9.25 11.56
CA LEU A 186 -6.52 8.01 12.34
C LEU A 186 -7.93 7.43 12.18
N ASP A 187 -8.96 8.22 12.45
CA ASP A 187 -10.35 7.77 12.39
C ASP A 187 -10.80 7.50 10.96
N TYR A 188 -10.33 8.29 10.00
CA TYR A 188 -10.58 8.05 8.59
C TYR A 188 -10.07 6.68 8.15
N ILE A 189 -8.81 6.36 8.45
CA ILE A 189 -8.19 5.08 8.10
C ILE A 189 -8.87 3.92 8.83
N ARG A 190 -9.24 4.09 10.11
CA ARG A 190 -9.94 3.05 10.87
C ARG A 190 -11.25 2.62 10.21
N HIS A 191 -12.04 3.59 9.74
CA HIS A 191 -13.42 3.33 9.33
C HIS A 191 -13.60 3.12 7.81
N HIS A 192 -12.69 3.62 6.99
CA HIS A 192 -12.87 3.59 5.53
C HIS A 192 -11.97 2.60 4.80
N THR A 193 -10.85 2.14 5.42
CA THR A 193 -9.94 1.20 4.76
C THR A 193 -10.36 -0.26 4.95
N HIS A 194 -9.98 -1.09 3.98
CA HIS A 194 -10.24 -2.54 4.01
C HIS A 194 -8.92 -3.30 3.92
N THR A 195 -8.68 -4.21 4.89
CA THR A 195 -7.46 -5.05 4.94
C THR A 195 -7.77 -6.52 5.17
N CYS A 196 -9.05 -6.88 5.29
CA CYS A 196 -9.47 -8.24 5.59
C CYS A 196 -9.28 -9.17 4.39
N TYR A 197 -8.51 -10.24 4.54
CA TYR A 197 -8.30 -11.24 3.49
C TYR A 197 -9.56 -12.06 3.17
N GLU A 198 -10.52 -12.12 4.09
CA GLU A 198 -11.80 -12.82 3.91
C GLU A 198 -12.89 -11.93 3.30
N GLY A 199 -12.58 -10.66 2.97
CA GLY A 199 -13.52 -9.74 2.35
C GLY A 199 -14.68 -9.30 3.26
N VAL A 200 -14.55 -9.47 4.58
CA VAL A 200 -15.57 -9.06 5.53
C VAL A 200 -15.49 -7.56 5.75
N GLU A 201 -16.58 -6.84 5.52
CA GLU A 201 -16.64 -5.40 5.79
C GLU A 201 -16.42 -5.14 7.29
N GLY A 202 -15.55 -4.17 7.61
CA GLY A 202 -15.15 -3.91 8.99
C GLY A 202 -14.07 -4.85 9.54
N GLY A 203 -13.75 -5.93 8.81
CA GLY A 203 -12.77 -6.95 9.22
C GLY A 203 -13.42 -8.17 9.88
N CYS A 204 -12.84 -9.36 9.68
CA CYS A 204 -13.29 -10.59 10.32
C CYS A 204 -12.72 -10.78 11.75
N GLY A 205 -11.68 -10.01 12.14
CA GLY A 205 -10.97 -10.15 13.40
C GLY A 205 -10.07 -11.40 13.51
N GLU A 206 -10.15 -12.34 12.58
CA GLU A 206 -9.52 -13.65 12.68
C GLU A 206 -8.35 -13.84 11.71
N CYS A 207 -8.41 -13.30 10.50
CA CYS A 207 -7.33 -13.46 9.53
C CYS A 207 -6.06 -12.72 10.00
N PRO A 208 -4.87 -13.15 9.51
CA PRO A 208 -3.60 -12.55 9.92
C PRO A 208 -3.55 -11.03 9.76
N SER A 209 -4.14 -10.51 8.68
CA SER A 209 -4.16 -9.07 8.42
C SER A 209 -5.03 -8.30 9.42
N CYS A 210 -6.21 -8.81 9.79
CA CYS A 210 -7.04 -8.21 10.82
C CYS A 210 -6.35 -8.22 12.19
N LYS A 211 -5.80 -9.36 12.60
CA LYS A 211 -5.08 -9.49 13.88
C LYS A 211 -3.90 -8.53 13.98
N LEU A 212 -3.12 -8.41 12.92
CA LEU A 212 -1.97 -7.49 12.88
C LEU A 212 -2.41 -6.03 12.98
N ARG A 213 -3.45 -5.66 12.23
CA ARG A 213 -4.03 -4.30 12.23
C ARG A 213 -4.55 -3.93 13.61
N ASP A 214 -5.36 -4.79 14.22
CA ASP A 214 -6.02 -4.54 15.52
C ASP A 214 -4.99 -4.49 16.65
N LYS A 215 -4.03 -5.42 16.65
CA LYS A 215 -2.92 -5.42 17.61
C LYS A 215 -2.13 -4.11 17.53
N GLY A 216 -1.75 -3.68 16.33
CA GLY A 216 -1.01 -2.44 16.15
C GLY A 216 -1.78 -1.20 16.63
N LEU A 217 -3.09 -1.16 16.41
CA LEU A 217 -3.95 -0.08 16.90
C LEU A 217 -3.99 -0.06 18.43
N LEU A 218 -4.20 -1.21 19.06
CA LEU A 218 -4.24 -1.32 20.53
C LEU A 218 -2.91 -0.92 21.16
N GLU A 219 -1.78 -1.36 20.60
CA GLU A 219 -0.44 -0.97 21.04
C GLU A 219 -0.25 0.56 20.95
N TYR A 220 -0.66 1.16 19.84
CA TYR A 220 -0.57 2.61 19.66
C TYR A 220 -1.43 3.37 20.67
N LEU A 221 -2.71 2.99 20.82
CA LEU A 221 -3.62 3.66 21.77
C LEU A 221 -3.13 3.54 23.23
N ALA A 222 -2.51 2.42 23.58
CA ALA A 222 -1.91 2.25 24.91
C ALA A 222 -0.75 3.23 25.18
N THR A 223 -0.04 3.69 24.18
CA THR A 223 1.00 4.72 24.33
C THR A 223 0.40 6.10 24.61
N LYS A 224 -0.75 6.43 24.01
CA LYS A 224 -1.45 7.72 24.24
C LYS A 224 -1.99 7.88 25.66
N VAL A 225 -2.40 6.78 26.30
CA VAL A 225 -2.94 6.83 27.68
C VAL A 225 -1.84 7.07 28.72
N LYS A 226 -0.59 6.82 28.35
CA LYS A 226 0.57 6.97 29.27
C LYS A 226 1.29 8.33 29.12
N ALA A 227 0.95 9.11 28.11
CA ALA A 227 1.49 10.43 27.84
C ALA A 227 0.56 11.53 28.36
#